data_85e73bb299fe86770a7dab5f99319c22
#
_entry.id   85e73bb299fe86770a7dab5f99319c22
#
_cell.length_a   1.000
_cell.length_b   1.000
_cell.length_c   1.000
_cell.angle_alpha   90.00
_cell.angle_beta   90.00
_cell.angle_gamma   90.00
#
_symmetry.space_group_name_H-M   'P 1'
#
loop_
_entity.id
_entity.type
_entity.pdbx_description
1 polymer ?
#
loop_
_entity_poly.entity_id
_entity_poly.type
_entity_poly.pdbx_seq_one_letter_code
_entity_poly.pdbx_strand_id
1 'polypeptide(L)'
;MMSLKNIFKKNKEILVFSPLKGEVIGLNEVPDNVFTSNIIGDGCAIIPEPGEICAPISSKVEIFKTNHLLIFEPKKGIYIVIHFGVGTSLLEGKGFKRIVELSPKKIVEVGDKLVSYDLDYLKENAKSIITPIIVSDDNVDHIELLVKNGEKVEVGAPLMKVFLK
;
A
#
# COMPACT_ATOMS: atom_id res chain seq x y z
N MET A 1 -21.95 -28.15 3.19
CA MET A 1 -22.54 -26.84 3.53
C MET A 1 -21.68 -26.13 4.57
N MET A 2 -21.20 -24.93 4.27
CA MET A 2 -20.44 -24.15 5.26
C MET A 2 -21.35 -23.67 6.38
N SER A 3 -20.92 -23.82 7.64
CA SER A 3 -21.63 -23.26 8.78
C SER A 3 -21.64 -21.74 8.74
N LEU A 4 -22.65 -21.11 9.32
CA LEU A 4 -22.71 -19.64 9.45
C LEU A 4 -21.47 -19.07 10.15
N LYS A 5 -20.90 -19.82 11.11
CA LYS A 5 -19.64 -19.42 11.76
C LYS A 5 -18.46 -19.32 10.82
N ASN A 6 -18.38 -20.21 9.83
CA ASN A 6 -17.30 -20.18 8.83
C ASN A 6 -17.49 -19.04 7.82
N ILE A 7 -18.73 -18.69 7.49
CA ILE A 7 -19.03 -17.55 6.63
C ILE A 7 -18.62 -16.24 7.32
N PHE A 8 -18.94 -16.08 8.60
CA PHE A 8 -18.55 -14.89 9.38
C PHE A 8 -17.04 -14.80 9.58
N LYS A 9 -16.31 -15.91 9.76
CA LYS A 9 -14.84 -15.92 9.84
C LYS A 9 -14.17 -15.44 8.56
N LYS A 10 -14.69 -15.83 7.38
CA LYS A 10 -14.16 -15.38 6.08
C LYS A 10 -14.28 -13.86 5.89
N ASN A 11 -15.27 -13.21 6.50
CA ASN A 11 -15.47 -11.76 6.41
C ASN A 11 -14.56 -10.97 7.35
N LYS A 12 -13.75 -11.62 8.20
CA LYS A 12 -12.84 -11.01 9.15
C LYS A 12 -11.39 -10.97 8.69
N GLU A 13 -11.12 -11.42 7.49
CA GLU A 13 -9.79 -11.38 6.89
C GLU A 13 -9.83 -10.61 5.58
N ILE A 14 -8.81 -9.79 5.36
CA ILE A 14 -8.59 -9.10 4.08
C ILE A 14 -7.20 -9.48 3.60
N LEU A 15 -7.10 -9.93 2.36
CA LEU A 15 -5.84 -10.20 1.70
C LEU A 15 -5.37 -8.97 0.92
N VAL A 16 -4.17 -8.49 1.21
CA VAL A 16 -3.54 -7.36 0.54
C VAL A 16 -2.42 -7.88 -0.34
N PHE A 17 -2.44 -7.47 -1.60
CA PHE A 17 -1.45 -7.85 -2.61
C PHE A 17 -0.41 -6.76 -2.77
N SER A 18 0.76 -7.10 -3.29
CA SER A 18 1.81 -6.09 -3.45
C SER A 18 1.45 -5.07 -4.53
N PRO A 19 1.49 -3.77 -4.19
CA PRO A 19 1.24 -2.70 -5.16
C PRO A 19 2.47 -2.35 -6.00
N LEU A 20 3.64 -2.87 -5.63
CA LEU A 20 4.91 -2.54 -6.23
C LEU A 20 5.74 -3.79 -6.45
N LYS A 21 6.56 -3.75 -7.49
CA LYS A 21 7.67 -4.69 -7.64
C LYS A 21 8.84 -4.18 -6.82
N GLY A 22 9.44 -5.03 -5.98
CA GLY A 22 10.59 -4.65 -5.19
C GLY A 22 10.87 -5.58 -4.03
N GLU A 23 11.76 -5.13 -3.13
CA GLU A 23 12.17 -5.87 -1.95
C GLU A 23 11.34 -5.45 -0.74
N VAL A 24 10.77 -6.43 -0.04
CA VAL A 24 9.97 -6.20 1.18
C VAL A 24 10.88 -6.08 2.38
N ILE A 25 10.68 -5.02 3.16
CA ILE A 25 11.40 -4.74 4.41
C ILE A 25 10.41 -4.32 5.50
N GLY A 26 10.89 -4.28 6.74
CA GLY A 26 10.07 -3.82 7.87
C GLY A 26 9.83 -2.32 7.88
N LEU A 27 8.74 -1.88 8.48
CA LEU A 27 8.44 -0.45 8.66
C LEU A 27 9.53 0.27 9.47
N ASN A 28 10.20 -0.42 10.36
CA ASN A 28 11.29 0.13 11.18
C ASN A 28 12.51 0.57 10.35
N GLU A 29 12.62 0.13 9.10
CA GLU A 29 13.71 0.52 8.19
C GLU A 29 13.38 1.78 7.36
N VAL A 30 12.14 2.29 7.43
CA VAL A 30 11.75 3.54 6.77
C VAL A 30 12.42 4.70 7.49
N PRO A 31 13.15 5.59 6.78
CA PRO A 31 13.86 6.70 7.42
C PRO A 31 12.94 7.87 7.78
N ASP A 32 11.88 7.60 8.53
CA ASP A 32 10.92 8.57 9.03
C ASP A 32 10.26 8.00 10.30
N ASN A 33 10.36 8.70 11.41
CA ASN A 33 9.85 8.27 12.72
C ASN A 33 8.33 8.07 12.73
N VAL A 34 7.59 8.75 11.89
CA VAL A 34 6.13 8.60 11.78
C VAL A 34 5.76 7.16 11.41
N PHE A 35 6.56 6.52 10.55
CA PHE A 35 6.33 5.15 10.12
C PHE A 35 6.95 4.12 11.07
N THR A 36 8.15 4.39 11.59
CA THR A 36 8.88 3.44 12.46
C THR A 36 8.21 3.22 13.81
N SER A 37 7.43 4.19 14.29
CA SER A 37 6.74 4.13 15.58
C SER A 37 5.36 3.44 15.52
N ASN A 38 4.91 3.00 14.34
CA ASN A 38 3.59 2.42 14.10
C ASN A 38 2.42 3.32 14.54
N ILE A 39 2.64 4.63 14.67
CA ILE A 39 1.59 5.57 15.07
C ILE A 39 0.43 5.62 14.07
N ILE A 40 0.74 5.48 12.77
CA ILE A 40 -0.26 5.56 11.69
C ILE A 40 -1.00 4.22 11.53
N GLY A 41 -0.34 3.12 11.82
CA GLY A 41 -0.84 1.77 11.66
C GLY A 41 0.31 0.78 11.53
N ASP A 42 0.00 -0.45 11.17
CA ASP A 42 0.98 -1.52 10.97
C ASP A 42 1.08 -1.89 9.49
N GLY A 43 2.14 -2.54 9.10
CA GLY A 43 2.36 -2.93 7.71
C GLY A 43 3.79 -3.33 7.43
N CYS A 44 4.23 -3.03 6.22
CA CYS A 44 5.59 -3.24 5.77
C CYS A 44 6.01 -2.10 4.85
N ALA A 45 7.23 -2.17 4.34
CA ALA A 45 7.71 -1.24 3.33
C ALA A 45 8.29 -2.02 2.15
N ILE A 46 8.39 -1.36 1.01
CA ILE A 46 8.99 -1.93 -0.20
C ILE A 46 10.04 -0.96 -0.70
N ILE A 47 11.22 -1.50 -1.04
CA ILE A 47 12.23 -0.80 -1.83
C ILE A 47 11.84 -1.03 -3.29
N PRO A 48 11.28 -0.03 -3.99
CA PRO A 48 10.71 -0.26 -5.30
C PRO A 48 11.74 -0.44 -6.39
N GLU A 49 11.40 -1.27 -7.37
CA GLU A 49 12.06 -1.31 -8.68
C GLU A 49 11.27 -0.44 -9.66
N PRO A 50 11.81 -0.12 -10.85
CA PRO A 50 11.07 0.65 -11.86
C PRO A 50 9.73 0.02 -12.22
N GLY A 51 8.70 0.84 -12.41
CA GLY A 51 7.36 0.35 -12.75
C GLY A 51 6.26 1.33 -12.43
N GLU A 52 5.14 0.80 -12.01
CA GLU A 52 3.94 1.56 -11.66
C GLU A 52 3.42 1.15 -10.28
N ILE A 53 2.76 2.08 -9.60
CA ILE A 53 1.99 1.77 -8.41
C ILE A 53 0.67 1.17 -8.88
N CYS A 54 0.37 -0.05 -8.43
CA CYS A 54 -0.83 -0.78 -8.77
C CYS A 54 -1.74 -0.95 -7.55
N ALA A 55 -3.03 -1.21 -7.79
CA ALA A 55 -3.97 -1.41 -6.69
C ALA A 55 -3.62 -2.69 -5.90
N PRO A 56 -3.49 -2.59 -4.57
CA PRO A 56 -3.19 -3.75 -3.72
C PRO A 56 -4.44 -4.52 -3.31
N ILE A 57 -5.60 -3.95 -3.58
CA ILE A 57 -6.89 -4.49 -3.19
C ILE A 57 -7.97 -3.90 -4.09
N SER A 58 -9.05 -4.67 -4.31
CA SER A 58 -10.22 -4.15 -5.02
C SER A 58 -11.01 -3.24 -4.09
N SER A 59 -11.11 -1.96 -4.46
CA SER A 59 -11.63 -0.92 -3.57
C SER A 59 -11.81 0.40 -4.31
N LYS A 60 -12.49 1.32 -3.67
CA LYS A 60 -12.35 2.74 -4.01
C LYS A 60 -10.95 3.20 -3.62
N VAL A 61 -10.43 4.18 -4.35
CA VAL A 61 -9.12 4.76 -4.07
C VAL A 61 -9.19 6.28 -4.15
N GLU A 62 -8.53 6.93 -3.23
CA GLU A 62 -8.22 8.36 -3.29
C GLU A 62 -6.73 8.52 -3.60
N ILE A 63 -6.42 9.26 -4.65
CA ILE A 63 -5.04 9.58 -5.03
C ILE A 63 -4.86 11.08 -4.86
N PHE A 64 -3.90 11.49 -4.04
CA PHE A 64 -3.60 12.90 -3.80
C PHE A 64 -3.07 13.57 -5.08
N LYS A 65 -3.25 14.89 -5.20
CA LYS A 65 -2.78 15.68 -6.34
C LYS A 65 -1.31 15.44 -6.68
N THR A 66 -0.50 15.23 -5.66
CA THR A 66 0.94 14.97 -5.77
C THR A 66 1.25 13.53 -6.18
N ASN A 67 0.25 12.67 -6.32
CA ASN A 67 0.31 11.29 -6.79
C ASN A 67 1.21 10.35 -5.95
N HIS A 68 1.82 10.83 -4.86
CA HIS A 68 2.68 10.02 -4.00
C HIS A 68 1.91 9.28 -2.89
N LEU A 69 0.68 9.66 -2.62
CA LEU A 69 -0.14 9.12 -1.54
C LEU A 69 -1.45 8.56 -2.10
N LEU A 70 -1.68 7.28 -1.86
CA LEU A 70 -2.88 6.56 -2.28
C LEU A 70 -3.53 5.93 -1.07
N ILE A 71 -4.84 6.12 -0.94
CA ILE A 71 -5.63 5.59 0.19
C ILE A 71 -6.76 4.73 -0.37
N PHE A 72 -6.82 3.49 0.09
CA PHE A 72 -7.84 2.50 -0.28
C PHE A 72 -8.73 2.21 0.92
N GLU A 73 -10.02 2.11 0.70
CA GLU A 73 -10.99 1.74 1.75
C GLU A 73 -11.79 0.51 1.31
N PRO A 74 -11.26 -0.71 1.48
CA PRO A 74 -11.96 -1.93 1.07
C PRO A 74 -13.21 -2.24 1.89
N LYS A 75 -13.21 -1.81 3.13
CA LYS A 75 -14.38 -1.85 4.04
C LYS A 75 -14.42 -0.55 4.82
N LYS A 76 -15.61 -0.12 5.20
CA LYS A 76 -15.79 1.11 5.97
C LYS A 76 -14.90 1.11 7.22
N GLY A 77 -14.06 2.14 7.33
CA GLY A 77 -13.15 2.33 8.46
C GLY A 77 -11.85 1.54 8.41
N ILE A 78 -11.63 0.75 7.35
CA ILE A 78 -10.37 0.03 7.12
C ILE A 78 -9.66 0.70 5.96
N TYR A 79 -8.48 1.25 6.22
CA TYR A 79 -7.71 1.98 5.22
C TYR A 79 -6.38 1.29 4.95
N ILE A 80 -6.04 1.18 3.66
CA ILE A 80 -4.72 0.75 3.22
C ILE A 80 -4.08 1.96 2.56
N VAL A 81 -2.91 2.35 3.06
CA VAL A 81 -2.23 3.57 2.65
C VAL A 81 -0.90 3.21 2.01
N ILE A 82 -0.68 3.72 0.81
CA ILE A 82 0.62 3.66 0.13
C ILE A 82 1.16 5.09 0.12
N HIS A 83 2.28 5.31 0.79
CA HIS A 83 3.01 6.57 0.75
C HIS A 83 4.31 6.34 0.00
N PHE A 84 4.36 6.70 -1.28
CA PHE A 84 5.52 6.41 -2.11
C PHE A 84 6.71 7.28 -1.69
N GLY A 85 7.71 6.65 -1.10
CA GLY A 85 8.94 7.30 -0.64
C GLY A 85 8.77 8.18 0.59
N VAL A 86 9.84 8.84 0.96
CA VAL A 86 9.91 9.82 2.05
C VAL A 86 10.33 11.16 1.48
N GLY A 87 9.65 12.24 1.89
CA GLY A 87 9.90 13.58 1.38
C GLY A 87 9.35 13.84 -0.03
N THR A 88 8.61 12.91 -0.59
CA THR A 88 8.05 13.00 -1.94
C THR A 88 6.91 14.01 -2.05
N SER A 89 6.24 14.34 -0.95
CA SER A 89 5.23 15.41 -0.90
C SER A 89 5.80 16.77 -1.31
N LEU A 90 7.09 17.01 -1.06
CA LEU A 90 7.78 18.26 -1.38
C LEU A 90 8.09 18.41 -2.87
N LEU A 91 7.96 17.34 -3.65
CA LEU A 91 8.25 17.35 -5.08
C LEU A 91 7.08 17.88 -5.92
N GLU A 92 5.93 18.16 -5.31
CA GLU A 92 4.75 18.71 -5.97
C GLU A 92 4.27 17.88 -7.17
N GLY A 93 4.38 16.55 -7.08
CA GLY A 93 3.98 15.61 -8.11
C GLY A 93 5.04 15.29 -9.16
N LYS A 94 6.19 15.94 -9.11
CA LYS A 94 7.30 15.64 -10.03
C LYS A 94 7.82 14.22 -9.78
N GLY A 95 8.05 13.48 -10.84
CA GLY A 95 8.46 12.07 -10.77
C GLY A 95 7.29 11.10 -10.77
N PHE A 96 6.06 11.59 -10.76
CA PHE A 96 4.83 10.79 -10.80
C PHE A 96 3.92 11.21 -11.94
N LYS A 97 3.20 10.24 -12.51
CA LYS A 97 2.17 10.50 -13.51
C LYS A 97 0.97 9.60 -13.24
N ARG A 98 -0.18 10.20 -13.00
CA ARG A 98 -1.43 9.45 -12.87
C ARG A 98 -1.81 8.85 -14.21
N ILE A 99 -2.09 7.56 -14.24
CA ILE A 99 -2.46 6.83 -15.45
C ILE A 99 -3.87 6.25 -15.39
N VAL A 100 -4.55 6.38 -14.26
CA VAL A 100 -5.94 5.95 -14.06
C VAL A 100 -6.86 7.17 -14.07
N GLU A 101 -8.04 7.03 -14.67
CA GLU A 101 -9.11 7.99 -14.53
C GLU A 101 -10.04 7.52 -13.39
N LEU A 102 -10.26 8.39 -12.42
CA LEU A 102 -11.09 8.11 -11.26
C LEU A 102 -12.40 8.89 -11.34
N SER A 103 -13.47 8.23 -10.91
CA SER A 103 -14.77 8.82 -10.66
C SER A 103 -15.23 8.41 -9.26
N PRO A 104 -16.21 9.14 -8.64
CA PRO A 104 -16.62 8.85 -7.26
C PRO A 104 -17.12 7.43 -7.01
N LYS A 105 -17.60 6.74 -8.05
CA LYS A 105 -18.14 5.38 -7.96
C LYS A 105 -17.21 4.30 -8.47
N LYS A 106 -16.02 4.69 -8.97
CA LYS A 106 -15.10 3.72 -9.57
C LYS A 106 -14.46 2.83 -8.51
N ILE A 107 -14.51 1.52 -8.75
CA ILE A 107 -13.77 0.51 -7.99
C ILE A 107 -12.58 0.11 -8.85
N VAL A 108 -11.38 0.21 -8.30
CA VAL A 108 -10.19 -0.36 -8.92
C VAL A 108 -10.05 -1.81 -8.50
N GLU A 109 -9.47 -2.62 -9.38
CA GLU A 109 -9.23 -4.05 -9.12
C GLU A 109 -7.76 -4.28 -8.80
N VAL A 110 -7.46 -5.35 -8.04
CA VAL A 110 -6.09 -5.75 -7.74
C VAL A 110 -5.26 -5.79 -9.02
N GLY A 111 -4.10 -5.12 -8.99
CA GLY A 111 -3.18 -5.09 -10.11
C GLY A 111 -3.42 -3.97 -11.13
N ASP A 112 -4.53 -3.24 -11.03
CA ASP A 112 -4.76 -2.09 -11.90
C ASP A 112 -3.65 -1.06 -11.71
N LYS A 113 -3.08 -0.58 -12.82
CA LYS A 113 -2.04 0.44 -12.81
C LYS A 113 -2.65 1.81 -12.53
N LEU A 114 -2.14 2.49 -11.53
CA LEU A 114 -2.72 3.74 -11.03
C LEU A 114 -1.81 4.95 -11.27
N VAL A 115 -0.53 4.82 -10.98
CA VAL A 115 0.46 5.90 -11.07
C VAL A 115 1.78 5.32 -11.57
N SER A 116 2.33 5.90 -12.63
CA SER A 116 3.71 5.60 -13.04
C SER A 116 4.67 6.51 -12.30
N TYR A 117 5.89 6.04 -12.04
CA TYR A 117 6.92 6.83 -11.37
C TYR A 117 8.26 6.72 -12.08
N ASP A 118 9.01 7.81 -12.02
CA ASP A 118 10.38 7.90 -12.51
C ASP A 118 11.32 7.62 -11.33
N LEU A 119 11.77 6.38 -11.21
CA LEU A 119 12.54 5.94 -10.05
C LEU A 119 13.88 6.67 -9.93
N ASP A 120 14.56 6.91 -11.07
CA ASP A 120 15.85 7.62 -11.06
C ASP A 120 15.68 9.07 -10.58
N TYR A 121 14.65 9.75 -11.06
CA TYR A 121 14.34 11.10 -10.59
C TYR A 121 14.04 11.11 -9.08
N LEU A 122 13.26 10.16 -8.61
CA LEU A 122 12.88 10.08 -7.18
C LEU A 122 14.06 9.74 -6.29
N LYS A 123 14.99 8.88 -6.75
CA LYS A 123 16.25 8.60 -6.02
C LYS A 123 17.08 9.83 -5.83
N GLU A 124 17.14 10.71 -6.83
CA GLU A 124 17.93 11.95 -6.77
C GLU A 124 17.27 13.05 -5.95
N ASN A 125 15.94 13.11 -5.90
CA ASN A 125 15.24 14.29 -5.39
C ASN A 125 14.45 14.03 -4.10
N ALA A 126 14.07 12.79 -3.79
CA ALA A 126 13.38 12.45 -2.54
C ALA A 126 14.40 12.09 -1.45
N LYS A 127 13.99 12.20 -0.20
CA LYS A 127 14.80 11.74 0.93
C LYS A 127 15.05 10.23 0.85
N SER A 128 14.05 9.46 0.46
CA SER A 128 14.13 8.01 0.26
C SER A 128 13.05 7.55 -0.70
N ILE A 129 13.33 6.47 -1.43
CA ILE A 129 12.34 5.79 -2.26
C ILE A 129 11.62 4.67 -1.48
N ILE A 130 12.06 4.34 -0.29
CA ILE A 130 11.43 3.31 0.53
C ILE A 130 9.96 3.69 0.75
N THR A 131 9.07 2.78 0.39
CA THR A 131 7.63 3.04 0.31
C THR A 131 6.88 2.23 1.33
N PRO A 132 6.40 2.86 2.42
CA PRO A 132 5.55 2.17 3.39
C PRO A 132 4.17 1.84 2.82
N ILE A 133 3.68 0.67 3.19
CA ILE A 133 2.33 0.17 2.92
C ILE A 133 1.72 -0.14 4.26
N ILE A 134 0.73 0.67 4.66
CA ILE A 134 0.24 0.72 6.03
C ILE A 134 -1.25 0.40 6.05
N VAL A 135 -1.66 -0.37 7.05
CA VAL A 135 -3.06 -0.64 7.35
C VAL A 135 -3.41 0.14 8.62
N SER A 136 -4.48 0.92 8.57
CA SER A 136 -4.98 1.62 9.76
C SER A 136 -5.41 0.61 10.82
N ASP A 137 -5.22 0.94 12.10
CA ASP A 137 -5.40 -0.01 13.18
C ASP A 137 -6.75 0.10 13.93
N ASP A 138 -7.61 1.07 13.61
CA ASP A 138 -8.85 1.33 14.36
C ASP A 138 -9.79 0.10 14.45
N ASN A 139 -9.97 -0.64 13.36
CA ASN A 139 -10.81 -1.82 13.29
C ASN A 139 -10.01 -3.09 12.96
N VAL A 140 -8.70 -3.01 13.07
CA VAL A 140 -7.78 -4.09 12.78
C VAL A 140 -7.32 -4.73 14.08
N ASP A 141 -7.42 -6.05 14.18
CA ASP A 141 -6.90 -6.81 15.31
C ASP A 141 -5.38 -6.95 15.17
N HIS A 142 -4.93 -7.49 14.06
CA HIS A 142 -3.51 -7.63 13.75
C HIS A 142 -3.32 -7.87 12.25
N ILE A 143 -2.08 -7.82 11.81
CA ILE A 143 -1.70 -8.21 10.45
C ILE A 143 -0.70 -9.38 10.50
N GLU A 144 -0.67 -10.14 9.41
CA GLU A 144 0.31 -11.21 9.21
C GLU A 144 1.00 -10.96 7.86
N LEU A 145 2.31 -10.76 7.89
CA LEU A 145 3.10 -10.62 6.69
C LEU A 145 3.28 -11.99 6.04
N LEU A 146 3.03 -12.07 4.74
CA LEU A 146 3.15 -13.31 3.95
C LEU A 146 4.50 -13.42 3.24
N VAL A 147 5.35 -12.41 3.40
CA VAL A 147 6.66 -12.29 2.76
C VAL A 147 7.71 -12.03 3.84
N LYS A 148 8.84 -12.70 3.73
CA LYS A 148 9.96 -12.50 4.65
C LYS A 148 10.71 -11.22 4.34
N ASN A 149 11.30 -10.61 5.36
CA ASN A 149 12.19 -9.46 5.19
C ASN A 149 13.32 -9.79 4.21
N GLY A 150 13.51 -8.94 3.21
CA GLY A 150 14.51 -9.13 2.16
C GLY A 150 14.04 -9.88 0.93
N GLU A 151 12.84 -10.48 0.93
CA GLU A 151 12.30 -11.14 -0.25
C GLU A 151 11.83 -10.12 -1.28
N LYS A 152 12.04 -10.45 -2.57
CA LYS A 152 11.52 -9.67 -3.68
C LYS A 152 10.14 -10.17 -4.07
N VAL A 153 9.26 -9.22 -4.42
CA VAL A 153 7.89 -9.50 -4.87
C VAL A 153 7.61 -8.83 -6.20
N GLU A 154 6.73 -9.46 -6.97
CA GLU A 154 6.12 -8.85 -8.14
C GLU A 154 4.80 -8.16 -7.74
N VAL A 155 4.33 -7.23 -8.56
CA VAL A 155 2.98 -6.68 -8.40
C VAL A 155 1.96 -7.81 -8.39
N GLY A 156 1.01 -7.75 -7.45
CA GLY A 156 -0.04 -8.74 -7.34
C GLY A 156 0.33 -9.99 -6.52
N ALA A 157 1.59 -10.10 -6.06
CA ALA A 157 1.94 -11.17 -5.11
C ALA A 157 1.23 -10.96 -3.77
N PRO A 158 0.77 -12.01 -3.09
CA PRO A 158 0.22 -11.88 -1.74
C PRO A 158 1.25 -11.26 -0.80
N LEU A 159 0.86 -10.18 -0.11
CA LEU A 159 1.76 -9.41 0.74
C LEU A 159 1.45 -9.56 2.22
N MET A 160 0.19 -9.40 2.60
CA MET A 160 -0.23 -9.52 3.99
C MET A 160 -1.70 -9.90 4.12
N LYS A 161 -2.03 -10.53 5.24
CA LYS A 161 -3.40 -10.73 5.71
C LYS A 161 -3.69 -9.73 6.81
N VAL A 162 -4.87 -9.12 6.74
CA VAL A 162 -5.37 -8.18 7.74
C VAL A 162 -6.52 -8.87 8.47
N PHE A 163 -6.39 -9.03 9.79
CA PHE A 163 -7.42 -9.63 10.63
C PHE A 163 -8.20 -8.52 11.32
N LEU A 164 -9.52 -8.55 11.16
CA LEU A 164 -10.41 -7.52 11.69
C LEU A 164 -10.92 -7.90 13.09
N LYS A 165 -11.23 -6.89 13.89
CA LYS A 165 -11.86 -7.06 15.22
C LYS A 165 -13.25 -7.62 15.11
#